data_d5b5b6e0f977ae14f7d42fcf1f8595fa
#
_entry.id   d5b5b6e0f977ae14f7d42fcf1f8595fa
#
_cell.length_a   1.000
_cell.length_b   1.000
_cell.length_c   1.000
_cell.angle_alpha   90.00
_cell.angle_beta   90.00
_cell.angle_gamma   90.00
#
_symmetry.space_group_name_H-M   'P 1'
#
loop_
_entity.id
_entity.type
_entity.pdbx_description
1 polymer ?
#
loop_
_entity_poly.entity_id
_entity_poly.type
_entity_poly.pdbx_seq_one_letter_code
_entity_poly.pdbx_strand_id
1 'polypeptide(L)'
;MDHDVAVRTTVASPTAVVAQATTWQEFPRLWGSLLDEVYAFVRAGGTTQTGHNVMLYRDDVPNVEVGVQVAGPFAASGRVIPSELPATRVASTVHRGPYDGLTAAHDAVHAWCAEHGHVLTRTRWEIYGDWREDPDELETEISWELAAPA
;
A
#
# COMPACT_ATOMS: atom_id res chain seq x y z
N MET A 1 5.55 -12.14 -17.97
CA MET A 1 6.78 -11.84 -17.29
C MET A 1 6.63 -12.07 -15.80
N ASP A 2 7.54 -12.79 -15.27
CA ASP A 2 7.43 -13.20 -13.87
C ASP A 2 7.78 -12.06 -12.94
N HIS A 3 7.18 -12.09 -11.76
CA HIS A 3 7.49 -11.14 -10.72
C HIS A 3 8.57 -11.74 -9.81
N ASP A 4 9.62 -10.98 -9.56
CA ASP A 4 10.67 -11.39 -8.62
C ASP A 4 10.20 -11.10 -7.21
N VAL A 5 10.02 -12.16 -6.42
CA VAL A 5 9.56 -12.06 -5.05
C VAL A 5 10.73 -12.31 -4.10
N ALA A 6 10.87 -11.50 -3.08
CA ALA A 6 11.92 -11.67 -2.07
C ALA A 6 11.37 -11.34 -0.68
N VAL A 7 11.95 -11.97 0.33
CA VAL A 7 11.70 -11.62 1.72
C VAL A 7 12.62 -10.47 2.11
N ARG A 8 12.06 -9.47 2.75
CA ARG A 8 12.84 -8.36 3.30
C ARG A 8 12.21 -7.83 4.58
N THR A 9 12.97 -7.06 5.32
CA THR A 9 12.49 -6.37 6.52
C THR A 9 12.28 -4.91 6.17
N THR A 10 11.09 -4.41 6.48
CA THR A 10 10.75 -3.01 6.25
C THR A 10 11.01 -2.18 7.49
N VAL A 11 11.20 -0.87 7.30
CA VAL A 11 11.18 0.10 8.37
C VAL A 11 9.85 0.82 8.37
N ALA A 12 9.42 1.31 9.55
CA ALA A 12 8.18 2.07 9.64
C ALA A 12 8.26 3.30 8.75
N SER A 13 7.21 3.53 7.97
CA SER A 13 7.13 4.68 7.06
C SER A 13 5.89 5.50 7.39
N PRO A 14 6.05 6.74 7.91
CA PRO A 14 4.91 7.58 8.28
C PRO A 14 4.02 7.89 7.08
N THR A 15 2.70 7.89 7.32
CA THR A 15 1.71 8.19 6.30
C THR A 15 0.64 9.15 6.82
N ALA A 16 0.01 9.86 5.88
CA ALA A 16 -1.22 10.59 6.11
C ALA A 16 -2.31 9.88 5.31
N VAL A 17 -3.35 9.43 5.99
CA VAL A 17 -4.36 8.56 5.36
C VAL A 17 -5.77 8.91 5.82
N VAL A 18 -6.75 8.46 5.01
CA VAL A 18 -8.12 8.26 5.46
C VAL A 18 -8.31 6.75 5.66
N ALA A 19 -8.74 6.35 6.85
CA ALA A 19 -9.03 4.95 7.17
C ALA A 19 -10.52 4.69 6.97
N GLN A 20 -10.87 3.62 6.27
CA GLN A 20 -12.24 3.33 5.92
C GLN A 20 -12.46 1.82 5.82
N ALA A 21 -13.56 1.33 6.41
CA ALA A 21 -14.06 -0.01 6.11
C ALA A 21 -14.91 0.07 4.85
N THR A 22 -14.73 -0.86 3.93
CA THR A 22 -15.45 -0.89 2.67
C THR A 22 -15.67 -2.33 2.21
N THR A 23 -16.03 -2.51 0.96
CA THR A 23 -16.11 -3.81 0.31
C THR A 23 -15.23 -3.78 -0.94
N TRP A 24 -14.82 -4.94 -1.41
CA TRP A 24 -14.03 -5.02 -2.66
C TRP A 24 -14.82 -4.52 -3.85
N GLN A 25 -16.17 -4.61 -3.81
CA GLN A 25 -17.04 -4.11 -4.85
C GLN A 25 -17.08 -2.58 -4.87
N GLU A 26 -17.08 -1.94 -3.70
CA GLU A 26 -17.19 -0.49 -3.55
C GLU A 26 -15.83 0.23 -3.66
N PHE A 27 -14.76 -0.40 -3.22
CA PHE A 27 -13.46 0.24 -3.11
C PHE A 27 -12.97 0.89 -4.40
N PRO A 28 -13.14 0.30 -5.60
CA PRO A 28 -12.71 0.95 -6.84
C PRO A 28 -13.33 2.31 -7.10
N ARG A 29 -14.53 2.57 -6.56
CA ARG A 29 -15.22 3.86 -6.69
C ARG A 29 -14.86 4.81 -5.56
N LEU A 30 -14.22 4.33 -4.51
CA LEU A 30 -14.02 5.06 -3.26
C LEU A 30 -12.63 5.64 -3.11
N TRP A 31 -11.60 4.91 -3.50
CA TRP A 31 -10.21 5.27 -3.17
C TRP A 31 -9.80 6.64 -3.71
N GLY A 32 -10.31 7.04 -4.87
CA GLY A 32 -9.97 8.33 -5.47
C GLY A 32 -10.39 9.51 -4.59
N SER A 33 -11.62 9.47 -4.05
CA SER A 33 -12.12 10.54 -3.18
C SER A 33 -11.39 10.55 -1.84
N LEU A 34 -11.01 9.37 -1.32
CA LEU A 34 -10.23 9.30 -0.09
C LEU A 34 -8.85 9.92 -0.29
N LEU A 35 -8.21 9.62 -1.40
CA LEU A 35 -6.91 10.18 -1.74
C LEU A 35 -6.99 11.69 -1.93
N ASP A 36 -8.04 12.19 -2.57
CA ASP A 36 -8.27 13.63 -2.76
C ASP A 36 -8.36 14.37 -1.43
N GLU A 37 -9.00 13.78 -0.42
CA GLU A 37 -9.08 14.38 0.92
C GLU A 37 -7.68 14.52 1.54
N VAL A 38 -6.83 13.50 1.38
CA VAL A 38 -5.46 13.53 1.88
C VAL A 38 -4.66 14.63 1.18
N TYR A 39 -4.75 14.71 -0.14
CA TYR A 39 -4.03 15.75 -0.89
C TYR A 39 -4.52 17.16 -0.55
N ALA A 40 -5.81 17.35 -0.32
CA ALA A 40 -6.33 18.64 0.12
C ALA A 40 -5.70 19.04 1.46
N PHE A 41 -5.58 18.10 2.38
CA PHE A 41 -4.95 18.33 3.68
C PHE A 41 -3.46 18.68 3.53
N VAL A 42 -2.74 17.95 2.69
CA VAL A 42 -1.31 18.23 2.42
C VAL A 42 -1.13 19.61 1.80
N ARG A 43 -1.94 19.96 0.79
CA ARG A 43 -1.87 21.27 0.13
C ARG A 43 -2.20 22.42 1.07
N ALA A 44 -3.04 22.18 2.07
CA ALA A 44 -3.36 23.18 3.10
C ALA A 44 -2.26 23.33 4.16
N GLY A 45 -1.17 22.58 4.05
CA GLY A 45 -0.04 22.66 4.97
C GLY A 45 -0.17 21.79 6.22
N GLY A 46 -1.09 20.82 6.23
CA GLY A 46 -1.30 19.95 7.39
C GLY A 46 -0.14 19.03 7.68
N THR A 47 0.59 18.63 6.64
CA THR A 47 1.81 17.83 6.76
C THR A 47 2.64 17.97 5.48
N THR A 48 3.82 17.36 5.45
CA THR A 48 4.73 17.39 4.28
C THR A 48 4.81 16.01 3.66
N GLN A 49 4.43 15.91 2.39
CA GLN A 49 4.58 14.69 1.62
C GLN A 49 6.06 14.46 1.31
N THR A 50 6.54 13.25 1.56
CA THR A 50 7.94 12.86 1.32
C THR A 50 8.10 11.74 0.31
N GLY A 51 7.01 11.10 -0.09
CA GLY A 51 7.06 9.95 -0.96
C GLY A 51 5.80 9.79 -1.79
N HIS A 52 5.35 8.55 -1.94
CA HIS A 52 4.35 8.18 -2.92
C HIS A 52 3.00 7.88 -2.28
N ASN A 53 1.99 7.71 -3.14
CA ASN A 53 0.67 7.23 -2.73
C ASN A 53 0.78 5.81 -2.20
N VAL A 54 -0.02 5.50 -1.18
CA VAL A 54 -0.05 4.18 -0.57
C VAL A 54 -1.48 3.72 -0.37
N MET A 55 -1.67 2.41 -0.45
CA MET A 55 -2.90 1.75 -0.02
C MET A 55 -2.53 0.60 0.88
N LEU A 56 -2.94 0.68 2.14
CA LEU A 56 -2.72 -0.36 3.14
C LEU A 56 -4.04 -1.07 3.38
N TYR A 57 -4.03 -2.38 3.19
CA TYR A 57 -5.17 -3.25 3.48
C TYR A 57 -4.82 -4.02 4.74
N ARG A 58 -5.58 -3.79 5.81
CA ARG A 58 -5.28 -4.43 7.09
C ARG A 58 -5.83 -5.84 7.18
N ASP A 59 -6.87 -6.14 6.39
CA ASP A 59 -7.55 -7.42 6.38
C ASP A 59 -8.34 -7.60 5.08
N ASP A 60 -9.21 -8.62 5.05
CA ASP A 60 -10.00 -8.96 3.86
C ASP A 60 -11.42 -8.39 3.88
N VAL A 61 -11.79 -7.58 4.86
CA VAL A 61 -13.12 -6.94 4.94
C VAL A 61 -13.40 -6.08 3.70
N PRO A 62 -12.55 -5.17 3.18
CA PRO A 62 -11.29 -4.70 3.74
C PRO A 62 -11.42 -3.45 4.62
N ASN A 63 -10.61 -3.39 5.66
CA ASN A 63 -10.29 -2.13 6.33
C ASN A 63 -9.06 -1.56 5.64
N VAL A 64 -9.21 -0.40 5.01
CA VAL A 64 -8.18 0.19 4.16
C VAL A 64 -7.71 1.53 4.72
N GLU A 65 -6.46 1.87 4.40
CA GLU A 65 -5.91 3.21 4.61
C GLU A 65 -5.38 3.70 3.28
N VAL A 66 -5.91 4.82 2.81
CA VAL A 66 -5.52 5.40 1.53
C VAL A 66 -4.87 6.75 1.80
N GLY A 67 -3.69 6.97 1.27
CA GLY A 67 -3.00 8.23 1.46
C GLY A 67 -1.62 8.31 0.85
N VAL A 68 -0.73 9.01 1.53
CA VAL A 68 0.62 9.31 1.03
C VAL A 68 1.65 9.17 2.14
N GLN A 69 2.89 8.90 1.74
CA GLN A 69 4.03 8.91 2.65
C GLN A 69 4.37 10.35 3.03
N VAL A 70 4.62 10.59 4.33
CA VAL A 70 4.88 11.93 4.87
C VAL A 70 6.11 11.92 5.78
N ALA A 71 6.53 13.11 6.20
CA ALA A 71 7.77 13.28 6.96
C ALA A 71 7.70 12.71 8.37
N GLY A 72 6.53 12.72 9.00
CA GLY A 72 6.36 12.24 10.37
C GLY A 72 4.98 12.53 10.93
N PRO A 73 4.78 12.33 12.22
CA PRO A 73 3.47 12.56 12.85
C PRO A 73 3.00 14.00 12.69
N PHE A 74 1.69 14.18 12.67
CA PHE A 74 1.02 15.48 12.53
C PHE A 74 -0.30 15.44 13.29
N ALA A 75 -0.92 16.59 13.47
CA ALA A 75 -2.24 16.67 14.11
C ALA A 75 -3.32 16.27 13.11
N ALA A 76 -4.14 15.29 13.48
CA ALA A 76 -5.26 14.83 12.64
C ALA A 76 -6.24 15.99 12.40
N SER A 77 -6.85 16.00 11.21
CA SER A 77 -7.88 16.97 10.85
C SER A 77 -8.94 16.30 9.99
N GLY A 78 -10.20 16.40 10.41
CA GLY A 78 -11.29 15.68 9.75
C GLY A 78 -11.02 14.19 9.76
N ARG A 79 -11.08 13.56 8.59
CA ARG A 79 -10.81 12.12 8.45
C ARG A 79 -9.35 11.80 8.17
N VAL A 80 -8.50 12.80 7.97
CA VAL A 80 -7.07 12.56 7.69
C VAL A 80 -6.33 12.39 9.01
N ILE A 81 -5.70 11.23 9.16
CA ILE A 81 -5.02 10.83 10.39
C ILE A 81 -3.57 10.41 10.10
N PRO A 82 -2.68 10.58 11.08
CA PRO A 82 -1.35 9.99 10.99
C PRO A 82 -1.43 8.47 11.13
N SER A 83 -0.66 7.77 10.32
CA SER A 83 -0.52 6.32 10.37
C SER A 83 0.88 5.96 9.93
N GLU A 84 1.12 4.69 9.68
CA GLU A 84 2.41 4.23 9.16
C GLU A 84 2.27 2.91 8.43
N LEU A 85 3.12 2.69 7.43
CA LEU A 85 3.39 1.37 6.90
C LEU A 85 4.28 0.67 7.92
N PRO A 86 3.96 -0.59 8.31
CA PRO A 86 4.62 -1.21 9.45
C PRO A 86 6.08 -1.60 9.21
N ALA A 87 6.86 -1.62 10.30
CA ALA A 87 8.18 -2.23 10.35
C ALA A 87 7.98 -3.72 10.61
N THR A 88 8.19 -4.56 9.62
CA THR A 88 7.91 -5.99 9.72
C THR A 88 8.67 -6.77 8.64
N ARG A 89 8.55 -8.08 8.66
CA ARG A 89 9.05 -8.92 7.56
C ARG A 89 7.96 -9.09 6.53
N VAL A 90 8.33 -8.94 5.28
CA VAL A 90 7.40 -9.04 4.15
C VAL A 90 7.95 -9.93 3.05
N ALA A 91 7.05 -10.51 2.26
CA ALA A 91 7.34 -10.97 0.91
C ALA A 91 6.92 -9.85 -0.03
N SER A 92 7.83 -9.43 -0.89
CA SER A 92 7.65 -8.22 -1.68
C SER A 92 8.05 -8.41 -3.13
N THR A 93 7.37 -7.70 -4.01
CA THR A 93 7.73 -7.64 -5.43
C THR A 93 7.42 -6.24 -5.96
N VAL A 94 7.99 -5.92 -7.12
CA VAL A 94 7.65 -4.71 -7.86
C VAL A 94 6.92 -5.13 -9.12
N HIS A 95 5.70 -4.64 -9.29
CA HIS A 95 4.95 -4.82 -10.52
C HIS A 95 5.30 -3.68 -11.47
N ARG A 96 5.78 -4.01 -12.66
CA ARG A 96 6.00 -3.03 -13.71
C ARG A 96 4.94 -3.22 -14.77
N GLY A 97 4.19 -2.16 -15.05
CA GLY A 97 3.13 -2.17 -16.03
C GLY A 97 1.83 -1.56 -15.51
N PRO A 98 0.75 -1.67 -16.31
CA PRO A 98 -0.55 -1.11 -15.94
C PRO A 98 -1.09 -1.67 -14.62
N TYR A 99 -1.91 -0.87 -13.95
CA TYR A 99 -2.50 -1.25 -12.66
C TYR A 99 -3.46 -2.43 -12.75
N ASP A 100 -4.01 -2.71 -13.93
CA ASP A 100 -4.88 -3.89 -14.12
C ASP A 100 -4.12 -5.22 -13.98
N GLY A 101 -2.77 -5.19 -14.00
CA GLY A 101 -1.93 -6.35 -13.75
C GLY A 101 -1.59 -6.60 -12.28
N LEU A 102 -2.06 -5.75 -11.35
CA LEU A 102 -1.71 -5.88 -9.94
C LEU A 102 -2.19 -7.18 -9.31
N THR A 103 -3.35 -7.70 -9.72
CA THR A 103 -3.86 -8.98 -9.21
C THR A 103 -2.87 -10.11 -9.48
N ALA A 104 -2.30 -10.15 -10.69
CA ALA A 104 -1.30 -11.17 -11.05
C ALA A 104 -0.04 -11.05 -10.18
N ALA A 105 0.36 -9.82 -9.82
CA ALA A 105 1.51 -9.59 -8.97
C ALA A 105 1.24 -10.08 -7.53
N HIS A 106 0.05 -9.82 -7.00
CA HIS A 106 -0.35 -10.35 -5.69
C HIS A 106 -0.37 -11.88 -5.71
N ASP A 107 -0.93 -12.47 -6.77
CA ASP A 107 -0.96 -13.93 -6.92
C ASP A 107 0.45 -14.51 -6.96
N ALA A 108 1.40 -13.84 -7.60
CA ALA A 108 2.78 -14.26 -7.65
C ALA A 108 3.42 -14.30 -6.26
N VAL A 109 3.12 -13.31 -5.41
CA VAL A 109 3.60 -13.30 -4.02
C VAL A 109 3.03 -14.49 -3.26
N HIS A 110 1.73 -14.76 -3.39
CA HIS A 110 1.08 -15.89 -2.73
C HIS A 110 1.70 -17.23 -3.16
N ALA A 111 1.88 -17.43 -4.46
CA ALA A 111 2.45 -18.67 -5.01
C ALA A 111 3.89 -18.87 -4.52
N TRP A 112 4.69 -17.81 -4.56
CA TRP A 112 6.07 -17.87 -4.10
C TRP A 112 6.15 -18.23 -2.61
N CYS A 113 5.32 -17.63 -1.77
CA CYS A 113 5.28 -17.92 -0.34
C CYS A 113 4.87 -19.37 -0.07
N ALA A 114 3.88 -19.89 -0.81
CA ALA A 114 3.47 -21.29 -0.70
C ALA A 114 4.63 -22.24 -1.02
N GLU A 115 5.39 -21.94 -2.08
CA GLU A 115 6.53 -22.76 -2.49
C GLU A 115 7.66 -22.74 -1.47
N HIS A 116 7.87 -21.62 -0.78
CA HIS A 116 9.00 -21.41 0.12
C HIS A 116 8.63 -21.57 1.59
N GLY A 117 7.42 -22.01 1.90
CA GLY A 117 6.99 -22.30 3.26
C GLY A 117 6.74 -21.08 4.13
N HIS A 118 6.46 -19.93 3.52
CA HIS A 118 6.10 -18.72 4.26
C HIS A 118 4.59 -18.62 4.43
N VAL A 119 4.17 -18.18 5.61
CA VAL A 119 2.75 -17.95 5.94
C VAL A 119 2.52 -16.45 5.95
N LEU A 120 1.52 -15.99 5.18
CA LEU A 120 1.15 -14.59 5.11
C LEU A 120 0.15 -14.25 6.20
N THR A 121 0.23 -13.04 6.73
CA THR A 121 -0.88 -12.43 7.46
C THR A 121 -1.89 -11.91 6.44
N ARG A 122 -2.90 -11.17 6.90
CA ARG A 122 -3.85 -10.51 6.00
C ARG A 122 -3.46 -9.07 5.68
N THR A 123 -2.41 -8.57 6.32
CA THR A 123 -1.92 -7.21 6.10
C THR A 123 -1.01 -7.15 4.89
N ARG A 124 -1.34 -6.27 3.95
CA ARG A 124 -0.54 -6.03 2.76
C ARG A 124 -0.72 -4.58 2.34
N TRP A 125 0.23 -4.09 1.56
CA TRP A 125 0.15 -2.72 1.06
C TRP A 125 0.79 -2.58 -0.30
N GLU A 126 0.43 -1.48 -0.95
CA GLU A 126 0.95 -1.09 -2.25
C GLU A 126 1.49 0.32 -2.13
N ILE A 127 2.68 0.54 -2.69
CA ILE A 127 3.27 1.86 -2.84
C ILE A 127 3.34 2.13 -4.33
N TYR A 128 2.65 3.16 -4.79
CA TYR A 128 2.57 3.50 -6.20
C TYR A 128 3.73 4.43 -6.55
N GLY A 129 4.56 4.01 -7.50
CA GLY A 129 5.69 4.79 -7.97
C GLY A 129 5.26 6.04 -8.73
N ASP A 130 6.23 6.74 -9.29
CA ASP A 130 5.97 7.96 -10.05
C ASP A 130 5.06 7.67 -11.24
N TRP A 131 4.16 8.60 -11.51
CA TRP A 131 3.32 8.49 -12.70
C TRP A 131 4.18 8.55 -13.97
N ARG A 132 3.87 7.66 -14.92
CA ARG A 132 4.53 7.60 -16.23
C ARG A 132 3.49 7.73 -17.31
N GLU A 133 3.82 8.43 -18.37
CA GLU A 133 2.96 8.57 -19.53
C GLU A 133 2.71 7.22 -20.22
N ASP A 134 3.76 6.39 -20.31
CA ASP A 134 3.65 5.02 -20.80
C ASP A 134 3.23 4.10 -19.65
N PRO A 135 2.01 3.49 -19.70
CA PRO A 135 1.57 2.59 -18.64
C PRO A 135 2.49 1.40 -18.39
N ASP A 136 3.23 0.96 -19.40
CA ASP A 136 4.16 -0.16 -19.26
C ASP A 136 5.37 0.19 -18.38
N GLU A 137 5.61 1.48 -18.12
CA GLU A 137 6.68 1.97 -17.27
C GLU A 137 6.25 2.25 -15.83
N LEU A 138 4.95 2.14 -15.52
CA LEU A 138 4.46 2.31 -14.16
C LEU A 138 5.03 1.22 -13.26
N GLU A 139 5.38 1.60 -12.03
CA GLU A 139 5.89 0.66 -11.04
C GLU A 139 5.05 0.75 -9.76
N THR A 140 4.69 -0.42 -9.23
CA THR A 140 3.97 -0.53 -7.96
C THR A 140 4.69 -1.54 -7.10
N GLU A 141 5.11 -1.13 -5.91
CA GLU A 141 5.72 -2.02 -4.94
C GLU A 141 4.61 -2.68 -4.12
N ILE A 142 4.63 -4.00 -4.04
CA ILE A 142 3.64 -4.80 -3.33
C ILE A 142 4.35 -5.51 -2.18
N SER A 143 3.81 -5.40 -0.97
CA SER A 143 4.36 -6.04 0.21
C SER A 143 3.26 -6.76 0.97
N TRP A 144 3.51 -8.02 1.32
CA TRP A 144 2.64 -8.84 2.15
C TRP A 144 3.37 -9.18 3.44
N GLU A 145 2.76 -8.86 4.57
CA GLU A 145 3.36 -9.19 5.86
C GLU A 145 3.40 -10.69 6.08
N LEU A 146 4.56 -11.16 6.52
CA LEU A 146 4.74 -12.57 6.89
C LEU A 146 4.36 -12.76 8.35
N ALA A 147 3.68 -13.89 8.63
CA ALA A 147 3.40 -14.30 10.00
C ALA A 147 4.72 -14.60 10.72
N ALA A 148 4.73 -14.33 12.02
CA ALA A 148 5.89 -14.67 12.84
C ALA A 148 6.13 -16.18 12.80
N PRO A 149 7.39 -16.65 12.84
CA PRO A 149 7.68 -18.07 12.95
C PRO A 149 7.04 -18.66 14.21
N ALA A 150 6.55 -19.88 14.07
CA ALA A 150 5.94 -20.60 15.21
C ALA A 150 7.00 -20.97 16.25
#